data_99f40548baa30cafa3be0b4769e1994f
#
_entry.id   99f40548baa30cafa3be0b4769e1994f
#
_cell.length_a   1.000
_cell.length_b   1.000
_cell.length_c   1.000
_cell.angle_alpha   90.00
_cell.angle_beta   90.00
_cell.angle_gamma   90.00
#
_symmetry.space_group_name_H-M   'P 1'
#
loop_
_entity.id
_entity.type
_entity.pdbx_description
1 polymer ?
#
loop_
_entity_poly.entity_id
_entity_poly.type
_entity_poly.pdbx_seq_one_letter_code
_entity_poly.pdbx_strand_id
1 'polypeptide(L)'
;VAPWREWEISSREDAIAYADERGIPVPASSDRPYSIDQNLWHTSFEGGVLEDPGAKAPDDVYDMTVDPGEAPDEAEDVEIGFEAGLPVSLYGEPMSPVDLIDTLNGVAGRHGVGRVDLVENRVVGMKSRGVYETPAGTVLSEALADLRSLTLDHATTDFLEDVSSRYGELVYRGKWFTPLRASLDAFVESSHRNVTGTVTVRLYRGSCLPVARTSPDSLYREDLATFGEDAVYDHADAGGFIRLWGLSSRVYAGVHADRWQSEGTDRDSRAAAGEKPDESGTRAAVG
;
A
#
# COMPACT_ATOMS: atom_id res chain seq x y z
N VAL A 1 15.67 29.47 7.23
CA VAL A 1 14.90 30.72 7.06
C VAL A 1 13.44 30.36 6.93
N ALA A 2 12.55 31.08 7.60
CA ALA A 2 11.12 30.89 7.55
C ALA A 2 10.44 32.24 7.26
N PRO A 3 10.38 32.68 6.01
CA PRO A 3 9.91 34.02 5.63
C PRO A 3 8.50 34.34 6.14
N TRP A 4 7.63 33.34 6.21
CA TRP A 4 6.26 33.44 6.75
C TRP A 4 6.15 34.08 8.14
N ARG A 5 7.25 34.06 8.94
CA ARG A 5 7.29 34.70 10.29
C ARG A 5 7.52 36.20 10.22
N GLU A 6 7.97 36.69 9.08
CA GLU A 6 8.45 38.07 8.90
C GLU A 6 7.68 38.80 7.79
N TRP A 7 7.03 38.07 6.86
CA TRP A 7 6.27 38.62 5.77
C TRP A 7 4.83 38.94 6.17
N GLU A 8 4.24 39.92 5.47
CA GLU A 8 2.83 40.30 5.62
C GLU A 8 1.89 39.36 4.83
N ILE A 9 2.43 38.37 4.12
CA ILE A 9 1.67 37.34 3.41
C ILE A 9 1.12 36.36 4.42
N SER A 10 -0.20 36.31 4.58
CA SER A 10 -0.89 35.49 5.59
C SER A 10 -1.76 34.38 5.02
N SER A 11 -2.04 34.43 3.73
CA SER A 11 -2.88 33.45 3.04
C SER A 11 -2.25 32.99 1.71
N ARG A 12 -2.84 31.96 1.12
CA ARG A 12 -2.47 31.50 -0.24
C ARG A 12 -2.82 32.56 -1.28
N GLU A 13 -3.96 33.20 -1.15
CA GLU A 13 -4.42 34.28 -2.02
C GLU A 13 -3.41 35.45 -2.04
N ASP A 14 -2.92 35.86 -0.86
CA ASP A 14 -1.87 36.89 -0.75
C ASP A 14 -0.58 36.44 -1.45
N ALA A 15 -0.22 35.16 -1.34
CA ALA A 15 0.98 34.61 -1.99
C ALA A 15 0.84 34.59 -3.52
N ILE A 16 -0.31 34.21 -4.03
CA ILE A 16 -0.61 34.23 -5.48
C ILE A 16 -0.56 35.69 -6.00
N ALA A 17 -1.24 36.62 -5.33
CA ALA A 17 -1.22 38.02 -5.69
C ALA A 17 0.22 38.59 -5.69
N TYR A 18 1.01 38.25 -4.69
CA TYR A 18 2.43 38.63 -4.61
C TYR A 18 3.26 38.10 -5.79
N ALA A 19 3.01 36.84 -6.20
CA ALA A 19 3.68 36.21 -7.33
C ALA A 19 3.29 36.91 -8.65
N ASP A 20 2.00 37.12 -8.84
CA ASP A 20 1.45 37.77 -10.06
C ASP A 20 2.00 39.21 -10.24
N GLU A 21 2.00 40.01 -9.18
CA GLU A 21 2.57 41.36 -9.22
C GLU A 21 4.04 41.42 -9.63
N ARG A 22 4.78 40.32 -9.38
CA ARG A 22 6.24 40.24 -9.61
C ARG A 22 6.61 39.36 -10.78
N GLY A 23 5.62 38.82 -11.52
CA GLY A 23 5.85 37.92 -12.64
C GLY A 23 6.58 36.63 -12.25
N ILE A 24 6.38 36.13 -11.01
CA ILE A 24 6.97 34.87 -10.52
C ILE A 24 6.07 33.75 -11.05
N PRO A 25 6.60 32.82 -11.89
CA PRO A 25 5.81 31.70 -12.35
C PRO A 25 5.56 30.71 -11.21
N VAL A 26 4.30 30.49 -10.88
CA VAL A 26 3.86 29.48 -9.91
C VAL A 26 2.81 28.59 -10.55
N PRO A 27 2.79 27.27 -10.28
CA PRO A 27 1.80 26.35 -10.84
C PRO A 27 0.40 26.55 -10.24
N ALA A 28 0.33 27.13 -9.03
CA ALA A 28 -0.94 27.41 -8.36
C ALA A 28 -1.64 28.63 -9.02
N SER A 29 -2.94 28.51 -9.29
CA SER A 29 -3.79 29.57 -9.77
C SER A 29 -5.09 29.64 -8.98
N SER A 30 -5.89 30.69 -9.19
CA SER A 30 -7.25 30.77 -8.62
C SER A 30 -8.14 29.61 -9.05
N ASP A 31 -7.90 29.04 -10.22
CA ASP A 31 -8.70 27.97 -10.82
C ASP A 31 -8.22 26.57 -10.37
N ARG A 32 -6.94 26.44 -9.98
CA ARG A 32 -6.32 25.23 -9.38
C ARG A 32 -5.66 25.58 -8.06
N PRO A 33 -6.43 25.74 -6.99
CA PRO A 33 -5.93 26.25 -5.70
C PRO A 33 -5.23 25.17 -4.86
N TYR A 34 -4.79 24.08 -5.48
CA TYR A 34 -4.12 22.98 -4.78
C TYR A 34 -2.67 23.31 -4.42
N SER A 35 -2.20 22.80 -3.30
CA SER A 35 -0.77 22.62 -3.04
C SER A 35 -0.31 21.37 -3.75
N ILE A 36 0.73 21.47 -4.56
CA ILE A 36 1.22 20.38 -5.40
C ILE A 36 2.69 20.15 -5.05
N ASP A 37 3.02 18.93 -4.60
CA ASP A 37 4.38 18.48 -4.43
C ASP A 37 4.64 17.30 -5.38
N GLN A 38 5.60 17.48 -6.28
CA GLN A 38 5.89 16.54 -7.36
C GLN A 38 7.33 16.09 -7.36
N ASN A 39 7.55 14.79 -7.55
CA ASN A 39 8.84 14.19 -7.85
C ASN A 39 8.67 12.99 -8.78
N LEU A 40 9.77 12.30 -9.11
CA LEU A 40 9.74 11.11 -9.98
C LEU A 40 8.85 9.98 -9.45
N TRP A 41 8.74 9.84 -8.11
CA TRP A 41 8.01 8.75 -7.48
C TRP A 41 6.51 9.01 -7.37
N HIS A 42 6.12 10.24 -7.04
CA HIS A 42 4.72 10.58 -6.83
C HIS A 42 4.44 12.06 -7.00
N THR A 43 3.16 12.38 -7.16
CA THR A 43 2.60 13.72 -7.00
C THR A 43 1.56 13.71 -5.89
N SER A 44 1.59 14.72 -5.01
CA SER A 44 0.59 14.93 -3.97
C SER A 44 -0.16 16.24 -4.18
N PHE A 45 -1.45 16.23 -3.84
CA PHE A 45 -2.34 17.37 -3.91
C PHE A 45 -3.06 17.55 -2.58
N GLU A 46 -3.08 18.77 -2.07
CA GLU A 46 -3.83 19.13 -0.85
C GLU A 46 -4.33 20.58 -0.94
N GLY A 47 -5.31 20.93 -0.09
CA GLY A 47 -5.87 22.28 -0.02
C GLY A 47 -7.08 22.50 -0.94
N GLY A 48 -7.66 23.70 -0.88
CA GLY A 48 -8.86 24.05 -1.65
C GLY A 48 -10.05 23.15 -1.31
N VAL A 49 -10.77 22.66 -2.33
CA VAL A 49 -11.94 21.78 -2.15
C VAL A 49 -11.56 20.45 -1.46
N LEU A 50 -10.29 20.03 -1.52
CA LEU A 50 -9.82 18.81 -0.87
C LEU A 50 -9.81 18.90 0.66
N GLU A 51 -9.91 20.08 1.25
CA GLU A 51 -10.02 20.26 2.69
C GLU A 51 -11.34 19.74 3.26
N ASP A 52 -12.39 19.64 2.42
CA ASP A 52 -13.64 18.98 2.79
C ASP A 52 -13.57 17.47 2.47
N PRO A 53 -13.47 16.60 3.46
CA PRO A 53 -13.42 15.15 3.22
C PRO A 53 -14.74 14.57 2.66
N GLY A 54 -15.83 15.33 2.71
CA GLY A 54 -17.12 14.97 2.13
C GLY A 54 -17.25 15.33 0.64
N ALA A 55 -16.36 16.17 0.12
CA ALA A 55 -16.35 16.54 -1.29
C ALA A 55 -15.56 15.52 -2.13
N LYS A 56 -16.10 15.13 -3.30
CA LYS A 56 -15.36 14.34 -4.29
C LYS A 56 -14.17 15.16 -4.79
N ALA A 57 -12.99 14.53 -4.91
CA ALA A 57 -11.86 15.17 -5.58
C ALA A 57 -12.23 15.45 -7.04
N PRO A 58 -12.02 16.68 -7.55
CA PRO A 58 -12.26 17.02 -8.95
C PRO A 58 -11.37 16.21 -9.90
N ASP A 59 -11.86 15.95 -11.10
CA ASP A 59 -11.13 15.13 -12.07
C ASP A 59 -9.85 15.82 -12.59
N ASP A 60 -9.79 17.15 -12.54
CA ASP A 60 -8.64 17.98 -12.94
C ASP A 60 -7.50 18.04 -11.90
N VAL A 61 -7.66 17.38 -10.75
CA VAL A 61 -6.59 17.26 -9.73
C VAL A 61 -5.44 16.42 -10.26
N TYR A 62 -5.75 15.35 -10.99
CA TYR A 62 -4.79 14.34 -11.40
C TYR A 62 -3.94 14.77 -12.60
N ASP A 63 -2.62 14.60 -12.49
CA ASP A 63 -1.64 14.98 -13.52
C ASP A 63 -0.90 13.78 -14.15
N MET A 64 -0.73 12.66 -13.40
CA MET A 64 0.03 11.48 -13.83
C MET A 64 -0.86 10.37 -14.39
N THR A 65 -2.15 10.37 -14.07
CA THR A 65 -3.06 9.27 -14.39
C THR A 65 -4.29 9.75 -15.13
N VAL A 66 -4.74 8.96 -16.11
CA VAL A 66 -6.06 9.16 -16.72
C VAL A 66 -7.16 8.66 -15.80
N ASP A 67 -8.38 9.16 -15.97
CA ASP A 67 -9.52 8.59 -15.25
C ASP A 67 -9.70 7.10 -15.61
N PRO A 68 -9.87 6.19 -14.63
CA PRO A 68 -10.09 4.77 -14.92
C PRO A 68 -11.25 4.49 -15.89
N GLY A 69 -12.27 5.37 -15.92
CA GLY A 69 -13.38 5.29 -16.88
C GLY A 69 -12.97 5.62 -18.31
N GLU A 70 -11.92 6.41 -18.49
CA GLU A 70 -11.38 6.84 -19.79
C GLU A 70 -10.15 6.03 -20.23
N ALA A 71 -9.64 5.15 -19.36
CA ALA A 71 -8.52 4.27 -19.64
C ALA A 71 -8.84 3.27 -20.77
N PRO A 72 -7.81 2.73 -21.47
CA PRO A 72 -8.01 1.77 -22.55
C PRO A 72 -8.90 0.58 -22.17
N ASP A 73 -9.68 0.10 -23.12
CA ASP A 73 -10.52 -1.10 -22.97
C ASP A 73 -9.73 -2.41 -23.02
N GLU A 74 -8.48 -2.35 -23.47
CA GLU A 74 -7.57 -3.48 -23.51
C GLU A 74 -6.63 -3.46 -22.31
N ALA A 75 -6.50 -4.61 -21.65
CA ALA A 75 -5.54 -4.78 -20.56
C ALA A 75 -4.11 -4.84 -21.11
N GLU A 76 -3.15 -4.32 -20.36
CA GLU A 76 -1.73 -4.41 -20.68
C GLU A 76 -0.99 -5.24 -19.63
N ASP A 77 -0.24 -6.24 -20.10
CA ASP A 77 0.61 -7.08 -19.25
C ASP A 77 2.04 -6.50 -19.24
N VAL A 78 2.53 -6.13 -18.06
CA VAL A 78 3.86 -5.58 -17.86
C VAL A 78 4.72 -6.60 -17.14
N GLU A 79 5.79 -7.07 -17.76
CA GLU A 79 6.78 -7.92 -17.13
C GLU A 79 7.86 -7.05 -16.45
N ILE A 80 8.12 -7.33 -15.17
CA ILE A 80 9.11 -6.63 -14.35
C ILE A 80 10.11 -7.65 -13.83
N GLY A 81 11.39 -7.43 -14.14
CA GLY A 81 12.50 -8.23 -13.60
C GLY A 81 13.06 -7.62 -12.32
N PHE A 82 13.37 -8.48 -11.35
CA PHE A 82 13.95 -8.12 -10.06
C PHE A 82 15.24 -8.88 -9.80
N GLU A 83 16.24 -8.20 -9.23
CA GLU A 83 17.46 -8.79 -8.66
C GLU A 83 17.62 -8.33 -7.20
N ALA A 84 17.69 -9.28 -6.28
CA ALA A 84 17.79 -9.01 -4.84
C ALA A 84 16.75 -7.97 -4.34
N GLY A 85 15.51 -8.03 -4.84
CA GLY A 85 14.42 -7.15 -4.50
C GLY A 85 14.41 -5.79 -5.22
N LEU A 86 15.40 -5.50 -6.05
CA LEU A 86 15.48 -4.26 -6.82
C LEU A 86 14.94 -4.49 -8.24
N PRO A 87 14.06 -3.62 -8.78
CA PRO A 87 13.60 -3.71 -10.16
C PRO A 87 14.74 -3.33 -11.11
N VAL A 88 15.01 -4.17 -12.11
CA VAL A 88 16.16 -4.02 -13.03
C VAL A 88 15.76 -4.03 -14.51
N SER A 89 14.55 -4.49 -14.84
CA SER A 89 14.10 -4.56 -16.23
C SER A 89 12.60 -4.43 -16.38
N LEU A 90 12.15 -3.94 -17.55
CA LEU A 90 10.76 -3.97 -18.00
C LEU A 90 10.71 -4.69 -19.36
N TYR A 91 9.71 -5.57 -19.54
CA TYR A 91 9.53 -6.35 -20.77
C TYR A 91 10.78 -7.12 -21.21
N GLY A 92 11.60 -7.58 -20.25
CA GLY A 92 12.86 -8.26 -20.48
C GLY A 92 14.05 -7.35 -20.81
N GLU A 93 13.84 -6.03 -21.00
CA GLU A 93 14.90 -5.07 -21.32
C GLU A 93 15.45 -4.41 -20.06
N PRO A 94 16.75 -4.49 -19.78
CA PRO A 94 17.38 -3.83 -18.65
C PRO A 94 17.26 -2.31 -18.75
N MET A 95 16.97 -1.66 -17.63
CA MET A 95 16.82 -0.19 -17.56
C MET A 95 17.52 0.39 -16.35
N SER A 96 17.90 1.68 -16.44
CA SER A 96 18.30 2.44 -15.27
C SER A 96 17.10 2.61 -14.32
N PRO A 97 17.31 2.73 -12.99
CA PRO A 97 16.19 2.93 -12.06
C PRO A 97 15.31 4.14 -12.40
N VAL A 98 15.89 5.21 -12.90
CA VAL A 98 15.15 6.43 -13.29
C VAL A 98 14.29 6.17 -14.52
N ASP A 99 14.87 5.59 -15.58
CA ASP A 99 14.15 5.30 -16.81
C ASP A 99 13.04 4.26 -16.58
N LEU A 100 13.29 3.29 -15.71
CA LEU A 100 12.31 2.26 -15.34
C LEU A 100 11.09 2.88 -14.67
N ILE A 101 11.30 3.75 -13.66
CA ILE A 101 10.22 4.42 -12.95
C ILE A 101 9.45 5.36 -13.89
N ASP A 102 10.14 6.13 -14.72
CA ASP A 102 9.52 7.07 -15.65
C ASP A 102 8.67 6.34 -16.69
N THR A 103 9.23 5.27 -17.29
CA THR A 103 8.49 4.42 -18.24
C THR A 103 7.25 3.80 -17.58
N LEU A 104 7.41 3.26 -16.39
CA LEU A 104 6.33 2.59 -15.67
C LEU A 104 5.25 3.57 -15.20
N ASN A 105 5.63 4.80 -14.82
CA ASN A 105 4.67 5.87 -14.55
C ASN A 105 3.79 6.15 -15.78
N GLY A 106 4.40 6.25 -16.97
CA GLY A 106 3.66 6.46 -18.21
C GLY A 106 2.73 5.30 -18.55
N VAL A 107 3.19 4.05 -18.39
CA VAL A 107 2.39 2.86 -18.66
C VAL A 107 1.24 2.72 -17.67
N ALA A 108 1.51 2.75 -16.37
CA ALA A 108 0.50 2.59 -15.34
C ALA A 108 -0.49 3.78 -15.30
N GLY A 109 0.02 4.99 -15.53
CA GLY A 109 -0.79 6.21 -15.60
C GLY A 109 -1.83 6.16 -16.71
N ARG A 110 -1.49 5.64 -17.90
CA ARG A 110 -2.44 5.44 -19.01
C ARG A 110 -3.60 4.51 -18.65
N HIS A 111 -3.37 3.57 -17.73
CA HIS A 111 -4.39 2.67 -17.22
C HIS A 111 -5.10 3.16 -15.96
N GLY A 112 -4.84 4.42 -15.54
CA GLY A 112 -5.45 5.03 -14.35
C GLY A 112 -5.00 4.40 -13.03
N VAL A 113 -3.86 3.70 -13.02
CA VAL A 113 -3.33 3.01 -11.83
C VAL A 113 -2.51 3.98 -10.98
N GLY A 114 -2.68 3.90 -9.66
CA GLY A 114 -1.84 4.61 -8.69
C GLY A 114 -2.48 5.79 -8.00
N ARG A 115 -3.79 6.01 -8.14
CA ARG A 115 -4.55 7.06 -7.43
C ARG A 115 -4.86 6.64 -6.00
N VAL A 116 -4.64 7.54 -5.05
CA VAL A 116 -5.00 7.37 -3.64
C VAL A 116 -5.60 8.65 -3.11
N ASP A 117 -6.74 8.56 -2.42
CA ASP A 117 -7.41 9.64 -1.70
C ASP A 117 -7.61 9.19 -0.26
N LEU A 118 -6.95 9.83 0.69
CA LEU A 118 -6.96 9.39 2.08
C LEU A 118 -6.94 10.54 3.08
N VAL A 119 -7.47 10.27 4.26
CA VAL A 119 -7.35 11.15 5.42
C VAL A 119 -6.26 10.60 6.35
N GLU A 120 -5.19 11.34 6.50
CA GLU A 120 -4.00 10.97 7.25
C GLU A 120 -3.84 11.76 8.56
N ASN A 121 -2.90 11.33 9.39
CA ASN A 121 -2.50 12.05 10.60
C ASN A 121 -1.18 12.79 10.36
N ARG A 122 -1.19 14.12 10.50
CA ARG A 122 0.05 14.89 10.52
C ARG A 122 0.85 14.63 11.81
N VAL A 123 2.17 14.79 11.74
CA VAL A 123 3.07 14.62 12.90
C VAL A 123 2.61 15.44 14.11
N VAL A 124 1.97 16.59 13.88
CA VAL A 124 1.44 17.48 14.93
C VAL A 124 0.06 17.06 15.47
N GLY A 125 -0.47 15.91 15.04
CA GLY A 125 -1.71 15.32 15.56
C GLY A 125 -3.00 15.75 14.86
N MET A 126 -2.94 16.65 13.87
CA MET A 126 -4.09 17.03 13.06
C MET A 126 -4.39 16.00 11.98
N LYS A 127 -5.67 15.87 11.60
CA LYS A 127 -6.09 15.18 10.38
C LYS A 127 -5.85 16.11 9.18
N SER A 128 -5.46 15.51 8.05
CA SER A 128 -5.35 16.18 6.77
C SER A 128 -5.80 15.21 5.67
N ARG A 129 -6.46 15.70 4.63
CA ARG A 129 -6.75 14.90 3.44
C ARG A 129 -5.71 15.22 2.38
N GLY A 130 -5.15 14.18 1.78
CA GLY A 130 -4.28 14.25 0.63
C GLY A 130 -4.77 13.35 -0.49
N VAL A 131 -4.61 13.82 -1.72
CA VAL A 131 -4.80 13.04 -2.94
C VAL A 131 -3.42 12.82 -3.55
N TYR A 132 -3.14 11.60 -3.94
CA TYR A 132 -1.82 11.18 -4.40
C TYR A 132 -1.90 10.40 -5.69
N GLU A 133 -0.87 10.52 -6.50
CA GLU A 133 -0.64 9.68 -7.67
C GLU A 133 0.74 9.05 -7.57
N THR A 134 0.78 7.71 -7.61
CA THR A 134 2.03 6.93 -7.51
C THR A 134 1.96 5.73 -8.47
N PRO A 135 1.91 5.95 -9.78
CA PRO A 135 1.68 4.87 -10.74
C PRO A 135 2.73 3.77 -10.68
N ALA A 136 4.00 4.09 -10.91
CA ALA A 136 5.10 3.12 -10.84
C ALA A 136 5.24 2.51 -9.45
N GLY A 137 5.11 3.32 -8.39
CA GLY A 137 5.24 2.85 -7.02
C GLY A 137 4.18 1.81 -6.67
N THR A 138 2.94 1.99 -7.13
CA THR A 138 1.87 1.00 -6.96
C THR A 138 2.21 -0.30 -7.65
N VAL A 139 2.59 -0.26 -8.92
CA VAL A 139 2.93 -1.46 -9.70
C VAL A 139 4.13 -2.21 -9.12
N LEU A 140 5.20 -1.48 -8.76
CA LEU A 140 6.40 -2.06 -8.15
C LEU A 140 6.12 -2.69 -6.78
N SER A 141 5.26 -2.06 -5.96
CA SER A 141 4.89 -2.60 -4.65
C SER A 141 4.11 -3.91 -4.77
N GLU A 142 3.12 -3.96 -5.66
CA GLU A 142 2.33 -5.17 -5.93
C GLU A 142 3.21 -6.30 -6.50
N ALA A 143 4.05 -5.98 -7.48
CA ALA A 143 4.95 -6.97 -8.10
C ALA A 143 5.99 -7.52 -7.10
N LEU A 144 6.59 -6.65 -6.27
CA LEU A 144 7.57 -7.07 -5.27
C LEU A 144 6.92 -7.90 -4.16
N ALA A 145 5.73 -7.53 -3.70
CA ALA A 145 5.00 -8.31 -2.70
C ALA A 145 4.68 -9.72 -3.22
N ASP A 146 4.29 -9.83 -4.49
CA ASP A 146 4.01 -11.09 -5.13
C ASP A 146 5.29 -11.98 -5.28
N LEU A 147 6.43 -11.39 -5.68
CA LEU A 147 7.71 -12.11 -5.75
C LEU A 147 8.20 -12.57 -4.38
N ARG A 148 8.04 -11.75 -3.33
CA ARG A 148 8.34 -12.12 -1.94
C ARG A 148 7.53 -13.33 -1.50
N SER A 149 6.26 -13.41 -1.87
CA SER A 149 5.40 -14.55 -1.52
C SER A 149 5.90 -15.87 -2.10
N LEU A 150 6.64 -15.82 -3.21
CA LEU A 150 7.24 -16.98 -3.86
C LEU A 150 8.60 -17.36 -3.27
N THR A 151 9.38 -16.39 -2.78
CA THR A 151 10.82 -16.55 -2.47
C THR A 151 11.16 -16.46 -0.98
N LEU A 152 10.24 -15.99 -0.14
CA LEU A 152 10.45 -15.84 1.30
C LEU A 152 9.56 -16.79 2.09
N ASP A 153 10.04 -17.20 3.27
CA ASP A 153 9.24 -17.93 4.25
C ASP A 153 8.24 -16.99 4.94
N HIS A 154 7.20 -17.59 5.52
CA HIS A 154 6.10 -16.88 6.18
C HIS A 154 6.58 -15.91 7.28
N ALA A 155 7.47 -16.37 8.18
CA ALA A 155 7.91 -15.54 9.30
C ALA A 155 8.70 -14.30 8.83
N THR A 156 9.53 -14.45 7.79
CA THR A 156 10.26 -13.34 7.18
C THR A 156 9.30 -12.37 6.50
N THR A 157 8.30 -12.87 5.78
CA THR A 157 7.30 -12.04 5.11
C THR A 157 6.49 -11.22 6.11
N ASP A 158 5.98 -11.85 7.17
CA ASP A 158 5.22 -11.17 8.22
C ASP A 158 6.04 -10.05 8.89
N PHE A 159 7.30 -10.34 9.21
CA PHE A 159 8.15 -9.35 9.86
C PHE A 159 8.52 -8.19 8.92
N LEU A 160 8.61 -8.43 7.61
CA LEU A 160 8.83 -7.37 6.63
C LEU A 160 7.69 -6.34 6.57
N GLU A 161 6.45 -6.72 6.87
CA GLU A 161 5.32 -5.78 6.98
C GLU A 161 5.54 -4.79 8.13
N ASP A 162 5.96 -5.28 9.30
CA ASP A 162 6.31 -4.44 10.45
C ASP A 162 7.49 -3.52 10.14
N VAL A 163 8.52 -4.06 9.48
CA VAL A 163 9.70 -3.29 9.04
C VAL A 163 9.30 -2.20 8.06
N SER A 164 8.46 -2.52 7.07
CA SER A 164 7.99 -1.56 6.06
C SER A 164 7.21 -0.41 6.70
N SER A 165 6.30 -0.74 7.62
CA SER A 165 5.54 0.26 8.38
C SER A 165 6.47 1.18 9.19
N ARG A 166 7.42 0.60 9.90
CA ARG A 166 8.40 1.38 10.69
C ARG A 166 9.33 2.22 9.81
N TYR A 167 9.73 1.70 8.67
CA TYR A 167 10.56 2.41 7.71
C TYR A 167 9.82 3.63 7.14
N GLY A 168 8.56 3.44 6.73
CA GLY A 168 7.69 4.53 6.25
C GLY A 168 7.53 5.63 7.30
N GLU A 169 7.34 5.27 8.58
CA GLU A 169 7.28 6.24 9.69
C GLU A 169 8.58 7.05 9.82
N LEU A 170 9.73 6.42 9.68
CA LEU A 170 11.03 7.12 9.74
C LEU A 170 11.18 8.12 8.58
N VAL A 171 10.79 7.72 7.37
CA VAL A 171 10.81 8.60 6.19
C VAL A 171 9.88 9.79 6.40
N TYR A 172 8.62 9.54 6.78
CA TYR A 172 7.61 10.56 7.02
C TYR A 172 8.03 11.58 8.08
N ARG A 173 8.69 11.12 9.16
CA ARG A 173 9.18 11.98 10.25
C ARG A 173 10.54 12.63 9.97
N GLY A 174 11.11 12.49 8.78
CA GLY A 174 12.42 13.04 8.42
C GLY A 174 13.58 12.41 9.19
N LYS A 175 13.45 11.15 9.63
CA LYS A 175 14.47 10.41 10.40
C LYS A 175 15.43 9.61 9.51
N TRP A 176 15.72 10.12 8.32
CA TRP A 176 16.57 9.46 7.31
C TRP A 176 17.98 9.15 7.84
N PHE A 177 18.61 10.07 8.55
CA PHE A 177 19.99 9.94 9.03
C PHE A 177 20.08 9.34 10.45
N THR A 178 19.33 8.27 10.73
CA THR A 178 19.31 7.63 12.04
C THR A 178 19.89 6.21 12.01
N PRO A 179 20.50 5.72 13.12
CA PRO A 179 20.97 4.34 13.21
C PRO A 179 19.86 3.31 12.96
N LEU A 180 18.63 3.59 13.39
CA LEU A 180 17.50 2.68 13.19
C LEU A 180 17.22 2.48 11.70
N ARG A 181 17.18 3.57 10.90
CA ARG A 181 16.99 3.44 9.45
C ARG A 181 18.09 2.58 8.83
N ALA A 182 19.37 2.85 9.16
CA ALA A 182 20.48 2.06 8.64
C ALA A 182 20.42 0.58 9.03
N SER A 183 19.90 0.27 10.24
CA SER A 183 19.70 -1.11 10.67
C SER A 183 18.58 -1.80 9.89
N LEU A 184 17.49 -1.07 9.59
CA LEU A 184 16.40 -1.59 8.76
C LEU A 184 16.84 -1.79 7.31
N ASP A 185 17.70 -0.91 6.75
CA ASP A 185 18.29 -1.13 5.42
C ASP A 185 19.04 -2.46 5.37
N ALA A 186 19.95 -2.69 6.33
CA ALA A 186 20.74 -3.92 6.39
C ALA A 186 19.86 -5.18 6.54
N PHE A 187 18.77 -5.07 7.29
CA PHE A 187 17.78 -6.16 7.40
C PHE A 187 17.11 -6.42 6.04
N VAL A 188 16.61 -5.36 5.37
CA VAL A 188 15.94 -5.48 4.07
C VAL A 188 16.91 -6.05 3.02
N GLU A 189 18.12 -5.51 2.92
CA GLU A 189 19.15 -6.03 2.01
C GLU A 189 19.44 -7.50 2.25
N SER A 190 19.56 -7.91 3.52
CA SER A 190 19.84 -9.31 3.88
C SER A 190 18.67 -10.23 3.53
N SER A 191 17.44 -9.82 3.84
CA SER A 191 16.23 -10.63 3.60
C SER A 191 15.90 -10.75 2.11
N HIS A 192 16.23 -9.73 1.30
CA HIS A 192 15.92 -9.71 -0.13
C HIS A 192 16.99 -10.35 -1.02
N ARG A 193 18.07 -10.86 -0.45
CA ARG A 193 19.20 -11.41 -1.22
C ARG A 193 18.81 -12.44 -2.28
N ASN A 194 17.76 -13.22 -2.01
CA ASN A 194 17.23 -14.25 -2.90
C ASN A 194 15.86 -13.84 -3.52
N VAL A 195 15.43 -12.59 -3.37
CA VAL A 195 14.20 -12.09 -4.01
C VAL A 195 14.54 -11.68 -5.44
N THR A 196 14.76 -12.67 -6.29
CA THR A 196 15.18 -12.52 -7.69
C THR A 196 14.22 -13.29 -8.59
N GLY A 197 13.80 -12.66 -9.70
CA GLY A 197 12.87 -13.29 -10.64
C GLY A 197 12.09 -12.28 -11.46
N THR A 198 11.04 -12.73 -12.10
CA THR A 198 10.13 -11.90 -12.91
C THR A 198 8.71 -11.99 -12.41
N VAL A 199 7.99 -10.87 -12.46
CA VAL A 199 6.55 -10.81 -12.21
C VAL A 199 5.87 -10.11 -13.38
N THR A 200 4.81 -10.68 -13.91
CA THR A 200 3.94 -10.04 -14.88
C THR A 200 2.72 -9.48 -14.17
N VAL A 201 2.52 -8.17 -14.30
CA VAL A 201 1.40 -7.44 -13.71
C VAL A 201 0.45 -7.02 -14.82
N ARG A 202 -0.84 -7.31 -14.67
CA ARG A 202 -1.89 -6.86 -15.58
C ARG A 202 -2.46 -5.54 -15.10
N LEU A 203 -2.42 -4.53 -15.97
CA LEU A 203 -2.97 -3.21 -15.76
C LEU A 203 -4.29 -3.07 -16.54
N TYR A 204 -5.34 -2.63 -15.87
CA TYR A 204 -6.63 -2.41 -16.50
C TYR A 204 -7.51 -1.47 -15.67
N ARG A 205 -7.84 -0.30 -16.20
CA ARG A 205 -8.82 0.64 -15.62
C ARG A 205 -8.68 0.86 -14.11
N GLY A 206 -7.49 1.26 -13.66
CA GLY A 206 -7.16 1.50 -12.26
C GLY A 206 -6.77 0.24 -11.47
N SER A 207 -6.92 -0.95 -12.07
CA SER A 207 -6.52 -2.22 -11.45
C SER A 207 -5.08 -2.57 -11.81
N CYS A 208 -4.36 -3.13 -10.83
CA CYS A 208 -3.01 -3.64 -10.94
C CYS A 208 -2.99 -5.03 -10.29
N LEU A 209 -2.84 -6.09 -11.10
CA LEU A 209 -2.95 -7.47 -10.62
C LEU A 209 -1.78 -8.32 -11.10
N PRO A 210 -0.95 -8.90 -10.21
CA PRO A 210 0.04 -9.91 -10.59
C PRO A 210 -0.65 -11.15 -11.20
N VAL A 211 -0.25 -11.54 -12.41
CA VAL A 211 -0.87 -12.64 -13.16
C VAL A 211 0.10 -13.81 -13.43
N ALA A 212 1.41 -13.56 -13.41
CA ALA A 212 2.43 -14.59 -13.55
C ALA A 212 3.70 -14.20 -12.79
N ARG A 213 4.45 -15.19 -12.33
CA ARG A 213 5.72 -15.02 -11.61
C ARG A 213 6.65 -16.21 -11.84
N THR A 214 7.95 -15.91 -11.87
CA THR A 214 9.00 -16.94 -11.92
C THR A 214 10.18 -16.52 -11.06
N SER A 215 10.84 -17.49 -10.42
CA SER A 215 12.08 -17.24 -9.67
C SER A 215 12.93 -18.50 -9.65
N PRO A 216 14.27 -18.38 -9.79
CA PRO A 216 15.19 -19.48 -9.54
C PRO A 216 15.23 -19.88 -8.05
N ASP A 217 14.87 -18.96 -7.15
CA ASP A 217 14.86 -19.14 -5.70
C ASP A 217 13.45 -19.42 -5.15
N SER A 218 12.54 -19.94 -6.00
CA SER A 218 11.17 -20.24 -5.62
C SER A 218 11.10 -21.29 -4.50
N LEU A 219 10.36 -20.97 -3.44
CA LEU A 219 9.99 -21.91 -2.38
C LEU A 219 8.72 -22.71 -2.72
N TYR A 220 8.01 -22.34 -3.79
CA TYR A 220 6.85 -23.07 -4.27
C TYR A 220 7.31 -24.38 -4.91
N ARG A 221 6.89 -25.50 -4.33
CA ARG A 221 7.15 -26.84 -4.82
C ARG A 221 5.86 -27.45 -5.29
N GLU A 222 5.77 -27.71 -6.58
CA GLU A 222 4.58 -28.28 -7.21
C GLU A 222 4.21 -29.65 -6.62
N ASP A 223 5.22 -30.47 -6.28
CA ASP A 223 5.05 -31.76 -5.66
C ASP A 223 4.49 -31.71 -4.22
N LEU A 224 4.66 -30.57 -3.51
CA LEU A 224 4.06 -30.32 -2.19
C LEU A 224 2.70 -29.62 -2.25
N ALA A 225 2.45 -28.86 -3.32
CA ALA A 225 1.26 -28.02 -3.48
C ALA A 225 0.15 -28.70 -4.32
N THR A 226 0.39 -29.90 -4.84
CA THR A 226 -0.58 -30.60 -5.66
C THR A 226 -1.80 -31.09 -4.87
N PHE A 227 -2.97 -31.08 -5.49
CA PHE A 227 -4.18 -31.76 -5.02
C PHE A 227 -4.32 -33.17 -5.56
N GLY A 228 -3.33 -33.66 -6.32
CA GLY A 228 -3.24 -35.03 -6.82
C GLY A 228 -2.69 -35.99 -5.77
N GLU A 229 -2.39 -37.22 -6.20
CA GLU A 229 -1.66 -38.17 -5.35
C GLU A 229 -0.24 -37.64 -5.11
N ASP A 230 0.12 -37.43 -3.84
CA ASP A 230 1.46 -37.13 -3.41
C ASP A 230 1.94 -38.12 -2.34
N ALA A 231 3.25 -38.29 -2.25
CA ALA A 231 3.91 -39.15 -1.26
C ALA A 231 5.09 -38.39 -0.61
N VAL A 232 5.06 -37.04 -0.63
CA VAL A 232 6.19 -36.20 -0.21
C VAL A 232 6.31 -36.16 1.30
N TYR A 233 5.20 -36.32 2.04
CA TYR A 233 5.21 -36.44 3.49
C TYR A 233 4.10 -37.38 3.97
N ASP A 234 4.24 -37.90 5.22
CA ASP A 234 3.22 -38.75 5.84
C ASP A 234 2.05 -37.90 6.37
N HIS A 235 0.89 -38.04 5.73
CA HIS A 235 -0.34 -37.34 6.12
C HIS A 235 -0.78 -37.65 7.56
N ALA A 236 -0.34 -38.77 8.17
CA ALA A 236 -0.61 -39.11 9.56
C ALA A 236 -0.01 -38.10 10.55
N ASP A 237 1.08 -37.41 10.16
CA ASP A 237 1.73 -36.39 10.99
C ASP A 237 0.81 -35.17 11.24
N ALA A 238 -0.07 -34.87 10.31
CA ALA A 238 -1.03 -33.78 10.46
C ALA A 238 -1.91 -33.93 11.70
N GLY A 239 -2.31 -35.14 12.07
CA GLY A 239 -3.10 -35.43 13.26
C GLY A 239 -2.38 -35.03 14.57
N GLY A 240 -1.07 -35.27 14.64
CA GLY A 240 -0.22 -34.85 15.77
C GLY A 240 -0.09 -33.35 15.86
N PHE A 241 0.22 -32.71 14.73
CA PHE A 241 0.34 -31.26 14.63
C PHE A 241 -0.96 -30.55 15.05
N ILE A 242 -2.11 -30.92 14.50
CA ILE A 242 -3.39 -30.30 14.80
C ILE A 242 -3.73 -30.38 16.29
N ARG A 243 -3.46 -31.52 16.94
CA ARG A 243 -3.71 -31.68 18.38
C ARG A 243 -2.87 -30.78 19.25
N LEU A 244 -1.59 -30.59 18.93
CA LEU A 244 -0.70 -29.70 19.68
C LEU A 244 -0.92 -28.23 19.35
N TRP A 245 -1.04 -27.89 18.10
CA TRP A 245 -1.30 -26.52 17.63
C TRP A 245 -2.60 -25.95 18.21
N GLY A 246 -3.68 -26.73 18.18
CA GLY A 246 -4.98 -26.33 18.74
C GLY A 246 -5.09 -26.44 20.26
N LEU A 247 -4.03 -26.86 21.00
CA LEU A 247 -4.14 -27.16 22.43
C LEU A 247 -4.54 -25.93 23.25
N SER A 248 -3.85 -24.82 23.09
CA SER A 248 -4.13 -23.57 23.83
C SER A 248 -5.55 -23.07 23.59
N SER A 249 -6.00 -23.07 22.33
CA SER A 249 -7.37 -22.66 21.97
C SER A 249 -8.43 -23.59 22.57
N ARG A 250 -8.18 -24.91 22.60
CA ARG A 250 -9.10 -25.87 23.25
C ARG A 250 -9.14 -25.69 24.76
N VAL A 251 -7.98 -25.45 25.41
CA VAL A 251 -7.94 -25.18 26.84
C VAL A 251 -8.72 -23.90 27.16
N TYR A 252 -8.48 -22.84 26.39
CA TYR A 252 -9.20 -21.57 26.54
C TYR A 252 -10.71 -21.75 26.36
N ALA A 253 -11.14 -22.42 25.29
CA ALA A 253 -12.54 -22.70 25.03
C ALA A 253 -13.17 -23.56 26.14
N GLY A 254 -12.45 -24.55 26.67
CA GLY A 254 -12.93 -25.40 27.78
C GLY A 254 -13.13 -24.62 29.08
N VAL A 255 -12.18 -23.74 29.43
CA VAL A 255 -12.30 -22.89 30.63
C VAL A 255 -13.45 -21.89 30.53
N HIS A 256 -13.79 -21.46 29.33
CA HIS A 256 -14.84 -20.47 29.10
C HIS A 256 -16.10 -21.05 28.43
N ALA A 257 -16.33 -22.35 28.54
CA ALA A 257 -17.43 -23.04 27.84
C ALA A 257 -18.81 -22.41 28.11
N ASP A 258 -19.09 -22.10 29.38
CA ASP A 258 -20.38 -21.53 29.80
C ASP A 258 -20.65 -20.15 29.16
N ARG A 259 -19.59 -19.34 29.01
CA ARG A 259 -19.67 -18.02 28.36
C ARG A 259 -20.04 -18.16 26.88
N TRP A 260 -19.36 -19.07 26.16
CA TRP A 260 -19.65 -19.29 24.74
C TRP A 260 -21.04 -19.87 24.48
N GLN A 261 -21.53 -20.71 25.38
CA GLN A 261 -22.89 -21.26 25.29
C GLN A 261 -23.95 -20.19 25.54
N SER A 262 -23.74 -19.29 26.51
CA SER A 262 -24.66 -18.18 26.80
C SER A 262 -24.72 -17.15 25.66
N GLU A 263 -23.57 -16.81 25.07
CA GLU A 263 -23.50 -15.87 23.93
C GLU A 263 -24.12 -16.48 22.65
N GLY A 264 -23.98 -17.79 22.41
CA GLY A 264 -24.62 -18.49 21.30
C GLY A 264 -26.16 -18.49 21.41
N THR A 265 -26.68 -18.82 22.59
CA THR A 265 -28.12 -18.80 22.83
C THR A 265 -28.75 -17.41 22.76
N ASP A 266 -28.00 -16.37 23.18
CA ASP A 266 -28.49 -14.97 23.10
C ASP A 266 -28.51 -14.47 21.65
N ARG A 267 -27.52 -14.83 20.82
CA ARG A 267 -27.49 -14.53 19.38
C ARG A 267 -28.62 -15.23 18.62
N ASP A 268 -28.84 -16.51 18.90
CA ASP A 268 -29.87 -17.28 18.24
C ASP A 268 -31.28 -16.78 18.63
N SER A 269 -31.50 -16.39 19.89
CA SER A 269 -32.75 -15.81 20.36
C SER A 269 -33.03 -14.42 19.76
N ARG A 270 -32.04 -13.56 19.62
CA ARG A 270 -32.15 -12.26 18.95
C ARG A 270 -32.39 -12.39 17.45
N ALA A 271 -31.70 -13.33 16.79
CA ALA A 271 -31.94 -13.65 15.38
C ALA A 271 -33.39 -14.18 15.15
N ALA A 272 -33.87 -15.01 16.05
CA ALA A 272 -35.24 -15.55 16.01
C ALA A 272 -36.31 -14.47 16.32
N ALA A 273 -35.99 -13.47 17.13
CA ALA A 273 -36.87 -12.34 17.45
C ALA A 273 -36.87 -11.24 16.37
N GLY A 274 -36.04 -11.34 15.33
CA GLY A 274 -35.94 -10.33 14.26
C GLY A 274 -35.33 -8.99 14.71
N GLU A 275 -34.67 -8.95 15.86
CA GLU A 275 -33.99 -7.75 16.34
C GLU A 275 -32.71 -7.50 15.55
N LYS A 276 -32.56 -6.28 14.98
CA LYS A 276 -31.32 -5.83 14.39
C LYS A 276 -30.22 -5.69 15.46
N PRO A 277 -28.93 -5.92 15.13
CA PRO A 277 -27.85 -5.70 16.08
C PRO A 277 -27.91 -4.28 16.64
N ASP A 278 -27.79 -4.15 17.95
CA ASP A 278 -27.74 -2.87 18.64
C ASP A 278 -26.43 -2.13 18.26
N GLU A 279 -26.54 -1.09 17.45
CA GLU A 279 -25.42 -0.23 17.03
C GLU A 279 -24.89 0.67 18.16
N SER A 280 -25.50 0.64 19.35
CA SER A 280 -25.15 1.53 20.47
C SER A 280 -23.89 1.10 21.26
N GLY A 281 -23.41 -0.15 21.07
CA GLY A 281 -22.29 -0.72 21.82
C GLY A 281 -20.88 -0.24 21.45
N THR A 282 -20.71 0.53 20.36
CA THR A 282 -19.37 0.88 19.82
C THR A 282 -18.84 2.25 20.27
N ARG A 283 -19.52 2.94 21.19
CA ARG A 283 -19.13 4.31 21.63
C ARG A 283 -18.42 4.43 22.98
N ALA A 284 -18.04 3.35 23.63
CA ALA A 284 -17.45 3.40 24.97
C ALA A 284 -16.15 2.58 25.09
N ALA A 285 -15.16 2.85 24.27
CA ALA A 285 -13.77 2.42 24.53
C ALA A 285 -12.75 3.24 23.71
N VAL A 286 -12.78 4.57 23.87
CA VAL A 286 -11.60 5.41 23.59
C VAL A 286 -11.63 6.54 24.64
N GLY A 287 -10.90 6.31 25.74
CA GLY A 287 -10.48 7.30 26.70
C GLY A 287 -8.97 7.31 26.75
#